data_924b7e904e7f7c4f6868c94e49520111
#
_entry.id   924b7e904e7f7c4f6868c94e49520111
#
_cell.length_a   1.000
_cell.length_b   1.000
_cell.length_c   1.000
_cell.angle_alpha   90.00
_cell.angle_beta   90.00
_cell.angle_gamma   90.00
#
_symmetry.space_group_name_H-M   'P 1'
#
loop_
_entity.id
_entity.type
_entity.pdbx_description
1 polymer ?
#
loop_
_entity_poly.entity_id
_entity_poly.type
_entity_poly.pdbx_seq_one_letter_code
_entity_poly.pdbx_strand_id
1 'polypeptide(L)'
;MMGRHDPQQSLYCIFDLDSRIPESHPLRTLKRVVDFSFVRGEVAPFYGYNGHESIDPEIVLKLMVLLFIDNVPSERELMRQVAYRLDYLWFLNMDLNDAVPDHSILSKARARWGSRAFEKLFIRTVQQCVEAGLVGGEKLHMDASLVDANTSKNSVHKGSPQMIAALKALYAEQEEKLEERPGRRGKRRPRRHDDNGQDGDEPTPPDASSPPDTPSPQPMDDAAQELTRTIEATPTPAEGPAGKPKVNDACVSSTDPDAAIASHAPNCKSGPRPRYMSHRAVDDQAGVITAVISTPGDVNEGSLLTRLIDEHECNSGMIVQTAVADTKYGTIENYLECDRLDITPHMADLNRKHEAGERRGGIFPESRFVYDLLTNTYRCPAGQTLSPARYHTKRRSTDYTAARGVCAGVACGGRRFRTG
;
A
#
# COMPACT_ATOMS: atom_id res chain seq x y z
N MET A 1 -56.30 11.70 -2.60
CA MET A 1 -56.64 11.31 -1.22
C MET A 1 -55.36 11.30 -0.41
N MET A 2 -55.35 11.93 0.77
CA MET A 2 -54.23 11.96 1.69
C MET A 2 -54.25 10.65 2.50
N GLY A 3 -53.18 9.86 2.44
CA GLY A 3 -53.06 8.65 3.24
C GLY A 3 -52.88 8.98 4.71
N ARG A 4 -53.45 8.16 5.60
CA ARG A 4 -53.25 8.24 7.05
C ARG A 4 -52.53 6.99 7.53
N HIS A 5 -51.42 7.16 8.22
CA HIS A 5 -50.69 6.07 8.86
C HIS A 5 -51.22 5.87 10.26
N ASP A 6 -51.71 4.66 10.57
CA ASP A 6 -52.13 4.26 11.90
C ASP A 6 -51.02 3.38 12.52
N PRO A 7 -50.27 3.87 13.52
CA PRO A 7 -49.17 3.13 14.12
C PRO A 7 -49.69 2.00 14.99
N GLN A 8 -49.92 0.82 14.44
CA GLN A 8 -50.26 -0.36 15.20
C GLN A 8 -48.98 -1.14 15.55
N GLN A 9 -48.71 -1.29 16.85
CA GLN A 9 -47.57 -2.11 17.29
C GLN A 9 -47.94 -3.60 17.21
N SER A 10 -47.22 -4.35 16.39
CA SER A 10 -47.31 -5.81 16.37
C SER A 10 -46.55 -6.39 17.56
N LEU A 11 -47.19 -7.27 18.33
CA LEU A 11 -46.51 -8.01 19.42
C LEU A 11 -45.43 -8.99 18.91
N TYR A 12 -45.64 -9.52 17.72
CA TYR A 12 -44.70 -10.42 17.05
C TYR A 12 -44.60 -10.02 15.59
N CYS A 13 -43.37 -9.91 15.09
CA CYS A 13 -43.08 -9.68 13.68
C CYS A 13 -42.16 -10.81 13.18
N ILE A 14 -42.66 -11.61 12.22
CA ILE A 14 -41.78 -12.51 11.49
C ILE A 14 -41.07 -11.66 10.45
N PHE A 15 -39.75 -11.57 10.58
CA PHE A 15 -38.92 -10.71 9.77
C PHE A 15 -37.87 -11.56 9.04
N ASP A 16 -37.86 -11.47 7.72
CA ASP A 16 -36.84 -12.08 6.86
C ASP A 16 -35.96 -10.99 6.26
N LEU A 17 -34.69 -10.97 6.66
CA LEU A 17 -33.70 -10.01 6.18
C LEU A 17 -33.51 -10.11 4.68
N ASP A 18 -33.53 -11.33 4.12
CA ASP A 18 -33.31 -11.54 2.68
C ASP A 18 -34.41 -10.88 1.85
N SER A 19 -35.68 -11.06 2.22
CA SER A 19 -36.81 -10.44 1.52
C SER A 19 -36.83 -8.93 1.61
N ARG A 20 -36.16 -8.35 2.62
CA ARG A 20 -36.13 -6.90 2.87
C ARG A 20 -35.11 -6.16 2.01
N ILE A 21 -34.00 -6.84 1.62
CA ILE A 21 -32.95 -6.22 0.83
C ILE A 21 -33.32 -6.32 -0.66
N PRO A 22 -33.34 -5.19 -1.42
CA PRO A 22 -33.67 -5.23 -2.85
C PRO A 22 -32.69 -6.10 -3.66
N GLU A 23 -33.20 -6.77 -4.71
CA GLU A 23 -32.36 -7.57 -5.63
C GLU A 23 -31.24 -6.77 -6.29
N SER A 24 -31.46 -5.47 -6.54
CA SER A 24 -30.47 -4.58 -7.12
C SER A 24 -29.43 -4.04 -6.12
N HIS A 25 -29.47 -4.48 -4.85
CA HIS A 25 -28.56 -3.96 -3.84
C HIS A 25 -27.11 -4.40 -4.11
N PRO A 26 -26.09 -3.49 -4.06
CA PRO A 26 -24.70 -3.83 -4.37
C PRO A 26 -24.13 -4.98 -3.55
N LEU A 27 -24.50 -5.08 -2.26
CA LEU A 27 -24.04 -6.16 -1.38
C LEU A 27 -24.59 -7.53 -1.78
N ARG A 28 -25.73 -7.62 -2.51
CA ARG A 28 -26.19 -8.89 -3.08
C ARG A 28 -25.26 -9.39 -4.18
N THR A 29 -24.85 -8.52 -5.06
CA THR A 29 -23.87 -8.86 -6.10
C THR A 29 -22.56 -9.32 -5.47
N LEU A 30 -22.06 -8.58 -4.49
CA LEU A 30 -20.82 -8.93 -3.78
C LEU A 30 -20.93 -10.32 -3.09
N LYS A 31 -22.01 -10.54 -2.32
CA LYS A 31 -22.24 -11.82 -1.60
C LYS A 31 -22.38 -13.01 -2.53
N ARG A 32 -22.88 -12.79 -3.75
CA ARG A 32 -23.06 -13.84 -4.76
C ARG A 32 -21.76 -14.17 -5.50
N VAL A 33 -20.94 -13.16 -5.78
CA VAL A 33 -19.73 -13.29 -6.61
C VAL A 33 -18.52 -13.69 -5.78
N VAL A 34 -18.38 -13.14 -4.56
CA VAL A 34 -17.22 -13.39 -3.70
C VAL A 34 -17.55 -14.41 -2.64
N ASP A 35 -16.84 -15.53 -2.67
CA ASP A 35 -16.83 -16.50 -1.58
C ASP A 35 -15.82 -16.06 -0.51
N PHE A 36 -16.32 -15.75 0.69
CA PHE A 36 -15.50 -15.34 1.83
C PHE A 36 -15.10 -16.53 2.73
N SER A 37 -15.61 -17.72 2.49
CA SER A 37 -15.40 -18.88 3.39
C SER A 37 -13.94 -19.32 3.47
N PHE A 38 -13.14 -19.05 2.44
CA PHE A 38 -11.73 -19.42 2.37
C PHE A 38 -10.89 -18.76 3.49
N VAL A 39 -11.32 -17.61 4.02
CA VAL A 39 -10.56 -16.89 5.05
C VAL A 39 -10.33 -17.75 6.30
N ARG A 40 -11.29 -18.59 6.68
CA ARG A 40 -11.16 -19.48 7.85
C ARG A 40 -9.96 -20.41 7.72
N GLY A 41 -9.74 -20.98 6.53
CA GLY A 41 -8.58 -21.84 6.24
C GLY A 41 -7.26 -21.09 6.32
N GLU A 42 -7.19 -19.93 5.69
CA GLU A 42 -5.96 -19.12 5.63
C GLU A 42 -5.52 -18.59 6.99
N VAL A 43 -6.46 -18.20 7.84
CA VAL A 43 -6.13 -17.62 9.15
C VAL A 43 -6.15 -18.61 10.32
N ALA A 44 -6.60 -19.85 10.11
CA ALA A 44 -6.65 -20.90 11.15
C ALA A 44 -5.34 -21.07 11.94
N PRO A 45 -4.14 -21.00 11.31
CA PRO A 45 -2.88 -21.14 12.02
C PRO A 45 -2.65 -20.08 13.11
N PHE A 46 -3.30 -18.92 13.00
CA PHE A 46 -3.13 -17.81 13.94
C PHE A 46 -4.09 -17.89 15.14
N TYR A 47 -4.98 -18.88 15.17
CA TYR A 47 -5.93 -19.10 16.26
C TYR A 47 -5.51 -20.30 17.13
N GLY A 48 -5.63 -20.15 18.46
CA GLY A 48 -5.35 -21.20 19.42
C GLY A 48 -6.58 -22.07 19.71
N TYR A 49 -6.35 -23.18 20.38
CA TYR A 49 -7.41 -24.12 20.76
C TYR A 49 -8.02 -23.83 22.15
N ASN A 50 -7.44 -22.90 22.91
CA ASN A 50 -7.83 -22.56 24.28
C ASN A 50 -8.24 -21.10 24.36
N GLY A 51 -9.24 -20.78 25.21
CA GLY A 51 -9.73 -19.42 25.43
C GLY A 51 -11.16 -19.22 24.98
N HIS A 52 -11.64 -17.98 25.10
CA HIS A 52 -12.95 -17.61 24.58
C HIS A 52 -12.98 -17.73 23.05
N GLU A 53 -14.13 -18.15 22.55
CA GLU A 53 -14.40 -18.20 21.13
C GLU A 53 -14.30 -16.80 20.53
N SER A 54 -13.51 -16.69 19.46
CA SER A 54 -13.38 -15.41 18.74
C SER A 54 -14.50 -15.25 17.74
N ILE A 55 -14.77 -13.99 17.34
CA ILE A 55 -15.67 -13.73 16.23
C ILE A 55 -15.14 -14.42 14.96
N ASP A 56 -16.06 -14.95 14.16
CA ASP A 56 -15.76 -15.63 12.92
C ASP A 56 -14.89 -14.77 12.00
N PRO A 57 -13.73 -15.25 11.54
CA PRO A 57 -12.87 -14.55 10.60
C PRO A 57 -13.58 -14.07 9.32
N GLU A 58 -14.59 -14.79 8.87
CA GLU A 58 -15.40 -14.38 7.73
C GLU A 58 -16.18 -13.09 8.00
N ILE A 59 -16.78 -12.97 9.19
CA ILE A 59 -17.44 -11.73 9.61
C ILE A 59 -16.43 -10.59 9.69
N VAL A 60 -15.22 -10.85 10.25
CA VAL A 60 -14.16 -9.85 10.36
C VAL A 60 -13.72 -9.34 8.98
N LEU A 61 -13.50 -10.24 8.01
CA LEU A 61 -13.13 -9.84 6.64
C LEU A 61 -14.26 -9.05 5.97
N LYS A 62 -15.51 -9.51 6.09
CA LYS A 62 -16.68 -8.78 5.57
C LYS A 62 -16.83 -7.39 6.17
N LEU A 63 -16.57 -7.21 7.47
CA LEU A 63 -16.54 -5.90 8.13
C LEU A 63 -15.46 -4.99 7.55
N MET A 64 -14.25 -5.52 7.28
CA MET A 64 -13.20 -4.75 6.61
C MET A 64 -13.63 -4.31 5.20
N VAL A 65 -14.29 -5.19 4.45
CA VAL A 65 -14.82 -4.87 3.12
C VAL A 65 -15.88 -3.77 3.17
N LEU A 66 -16.82 -3.84 4.12
CA LEU A 66 -17.84 -2.80 4.33
C LEU A 66 -17.24 -1.43 4.64
N LEU A 67 -16.16 -1.40 5.44
CA LEU A 67 -15.44 -0.16 5.76
C LEU A 67 -15.01 0.61 4.52
N PHE A 68 -14.53 -0.11 3.48
CA PHE A 68 -14.04 0.48 2.24
C PHE A 68 -15.14 0.74 1.21
N ILE A 69 -16.08 -0.19 1.02
CA ILE A 69 -17.16 -0.06 0.02
C ILE A 69 -18.05 1.15 0.31
N ASP A 70 -18.44 1.33 1.56
CA ASP A 70 -19.31 2.44 1.96
C ASP A 70 -18.50 3.67 2.44
N ASN A 71 -17.18 3.65 2.26
CA ASN A 71 -16.27 4.73 2.68
C ASN A 71 -16.53 5.20 4.12
N VAL A 72 -16.68 4.26 5.04
CA VAL A 72 -16.98 4.55 6.44
C VAL A 72 -15.73 5.14 7.11
N PRO A 73 -15.82 6.31 7.79
CA PRO A 73 -14.64 7.06 8.22
C PRO A 73 -13.85 6.41 9.36
N SER A 74 -14.44 5.45 10.09
CA SER A 74 -13.77 4.78 11.20
C SER A 74 -14.41 3.44 11.56
N GLU A 75 -13.63 2.55 12.17
CA GLU A 75 -14.11 1.27 12.68
C GLU A 75 -15.22 1.42 13.73
N ARG A 76 -15.14 2.44 14.57
CA ARG A 76 -16.20 2.76 15.56
C ARG A 76 -17.52 3.14 14.87
N GLU A 77 -17.42 3.95 13.82
CA GLU A 77 -18.59 4.33 13.03
C GLU A 77 -19.18 3.12 12.32
N LEU A 78 -18.34 2.23 11.77
CA LEU A 78 -18.79 0.99 11.16
C LEU A 78 -19.62 0.16 12.16
N MET A 79 -19.09 -0.12 13.36
CA MET A 79 -19.81 -0.92 14.35
C MET A 79 -21.12 -0.25 14.80
N ARG A 80 -21.14 1.09 14.88
CA ARG A 80 -22.37 1.81 15.15
C ARG A 80 -23.40 1.60 14.03
N GLN A 81 -22.97 1.63 12.77
CA GLN A 81 -23.85 1.41 11.62
C GLN A 81 -24.34 -0.02 11.55
N VAL A 82 -23.51 -1.02 11.83
CA VAL A 82 -23.91 -2.44 11.89
C VAL A 82 -25.09 -2.64 12.82
N ALA A 83 -25.16 -1.92 13.93
CA ALA A 83 -26.23 -2.07 14.93
C ALA A 83 -27.64 -1.75 14.40
N TYR A 84 -27.76 -0.95 13.34
CA TYR A 84 -29.09 -0.52 12.83
C TYR A 84 -29.26 -0.67 11.31
N ARG A 85 -28.21 -1.07 10.57
CA ARG A 85 -28.28 -1.30 9.12
C ARG A 85 -28.62 -2.75 8.80
N LEU A 86 -29.84 -2.97 8.31
CA LEU A 86 -30.33 -4.31 7.96
C LEU A 86 -29.54 -4.95 6.82
N ASP A 87 -29.09 -4.16 5.85
CA ASP A 87 -28.25 -4.63 4.73
C ASP A 87 -26.88 -5.12 5.22
N TYR A 88 -26.31 -4.49 6.25
CA TYR A 88 -25.06 -4.96 6.87
C TYR A 88 -25.27 -6.26 7.63
N LEU A 89 -26.30 -6.35 8.47
CA LEU A 89 -26.61 -7.58 9.19
C LEU A 89 -26.83 -8.75 8.21
N TRP A 90 -27.60 -8.50 7.17
CA TRP A 90 -27.82 -9.50 6.11
C TRP A 90 -26.52 -9.93 5.42
N PHE A 91 -25.63 -8.99 5.07
CA PHE A 91 -24.36 -9.29 4.42
C PHE A 91 -23.42 -10.07 5.34
N LEU A 92 -23.41 -9.74 6.63
CA LEU A 92 -22.61 -10.40 7.66
C LEU A 92 -23.15 -11.78 8.08
N ASN A 93 -24.36 -12.16 7.64
CA ASN A 93 -25.13 -13.32 8.14
C ASN A 93 -25.41 -13.24 9.65
N MET A 94 -25.67 -12.06 10.17
CA MET A 94 -26.04 -11.80 11.55
C MET A 94 -27.55 -11.60 11.69
N ASP A 95 -28.10 -12.06 12.81
CA ASP A 95 -29.50 -11.80 13.17
C ASP A 95 -29.64 -10.44 13.88
N LEU A 96 -30.89 -9.96 13.98
CA LEU A 96 -31.23 -8.73 14.70
C LEU A 96 -30.89 -8.79 16.20
N ASN A 97 -30.81 -9.99 16.77
CA ASN A 97 -30.47 -10.24 18.16
C ASN A 97 -28.97 -10.48 18.41
N ASP A 98 -28.19 -10.60 17.35
CA ASP A 98 -26.77 -10.85 17.49
C ASP A 98 -26.03 -9.63 18.05
N ALA A 99 -25.11 -9.88 18.96
CA ALA A 99 -24.29 -8.82 19.54
C ALA A 99 -23.32 -8.25 18.49
N VAL A 100 -23.38 -6.93 18.28
CA VAL A 100 -22.43 -6.25 17.39
C VAL A 100 -21.03 -6.33 17.98
N PRO A 101 -20.02 -6.71 17.19
CA PRO A 101 -18.64 -6.78 17.64
C PRO A 101 -18.10 -5.42 18.12
N ASP A 102 -17.15 -5.46 19.05
CA ASP A 102 -16.38 -4.26 19.43
C ASP A 102 -15.46 -3.81 18.30
N HIS A 103 -15.30 -2.50 18.12
CA HIS A 103 -14.48 -1.91 17.05
C HIS A 103 -13.01 -2.37 17.08
N SER A 104 -12.48 -2.72 18.27
CA SER A 104 -11.09 -3.19 18.40
C SER A 104 -10.82 -4.54 17.73
N ILE A 105 -11.88 -5.26 17.31
CA ILE A 105 -11.71 -6.56 16.67
C ILE A 105 -10.94 -6.46 15.35
N LEU A 106 -11.18 -5.41 14.57
CA LEU A 106 -10.52 -5.22 13.27
C LEU A 106 -9.02 -4.96 13.45
N SER A 107 -8.64 -4.11 14.39
CA SER A 107 -7.23 -3.86 14.72
C SER A 107 -6.55 -5.10 15.31
N LYS A 108 -7.23 -5.83 16.21
CA LYS A 108 -6.73 -7.10 16.76
C LYS A 108 -6.57 -8.18 15.69
N ALA A 109 -7.49 -8.26 14.72
CA ALA A 109 -7.40 -9.20 13.61
C ALA A 109 -6.20 -8.86 12.70
N ARG A 110 -6.00 -7.58 12.33
CA ARG A 110 -4.83 -7.16 11.55
C ARG A 110 -3.51 -7.53 12.24
N ALA A 111 -3.40 -7.23 13.54
CA ALA A 111 -2.21 -7.56 14.32
C ALA A 111 -1.99 -9.08 14.45
N ARG A 112 -3.07 -9.88 14.48
CA ARG A 112 -2.99 -11.34 14.62
C ARG A 112 -2.65 -12.03 13.31
N TRP A 113 -3.24 -11.60 12.19
CA TRP A 113 -3.08 -12.23 10.87
C TRP A 113 -1.76 -11.83 10.21
N GLY A 114 -1.31 -10.59 10.44
CA GLY A 114 -0.07 -10.06 9.85
C GLY A 114 -0.17 -9.82 8.33
N SER A 115 0.89 -9.27 7.75
CA SER A 115 0.94 -8.89 6.33
C SER A 115 0.78 -10.10 5.41
N ARG A 116 1.46 -11.22 5.72
CA ARG A 116 1.44 -12.45 4.90
C ARG A 116 0.05 -13.07 4.73
N ALA A 117 -0.80 -12.99 5.77
CA ALA A 117 -2.17 -13.49 5.65
C ALA A 117 -2.99 -12.60 4.73
N PHE A 118 -2.86 -11.27 4.84
CA PHE A 118 -3.54 -10.34 3.95
C PHE A 118 -3.10 -10.49 2.50
N GLU A 119 -1.82 -10.73 2.23
CA GLU A 119 -1.32 -11.04 0.90
C GLU A 119 -2.01 -12.28 0.32
N LYS A 120 -2.09 -13.38 1.06
CA LYS A 120 -2.81 -14.58 0.64
C LYS A 120 -4.30 -14.33 0.39
N LEU A 121 -4.96 -13.55 1.27
CA LEU A 121 -6.36 -13.17 1.08
C LEU A 121 -6.54 -12.35 -0.20
N PHE A 122 -5.63 -11.43 -0.49
CA PHE A 122 -5.62 -10.66 -1.73
C PHE A 122 -5.46 -11.56 -2.95
N ILE A 123 -4.42 -12.42 -2.97
CA ILE A 123 -4.17 -13.36 -4.06
C ILE A 123 -5.39 -14.24 -4.32
N ARG A 124 -6.01 -14.79 -3.26
CA ARG A 124 -7.21 -15.63 -3.42
C ARG A 124 -8.39 -14.86 -3.99
N THR A 125 -8.53 -13.57 -3.63
CA THR A 125 -9.56 -12.70 -4.21
C THR A 125 -9.31 -12.45 -5.70
N VAL A 126 -8.05 -12.19 -6.09
CA VAL A 126 -7.66 -12.07 -7.51
C VAL A 126 -7.97 -13.35 -8.28
N GLN A 127 -7.65 -14.52 -7.72
CA GLN A 127 -7.97 -15.83 -8.35
C GLN A 127 -9.47 -16.02 -8.57
N GLN A 128 -10.33 -15.64 -7.61
CA GLN A 128 -11.78 -15.66 -7.80
C GLN A 128 -12.23 -14.73 -8.94
N CYS A 129 -11.61 -13.56 -9.10
CA CYS A 129 -11.87 -12.67 -10.23
C CYS A 129 -11.46 -13.30 -11.57
N VAL A 130 -10.33 -14.03 -11.60
CA VAL A 130 -9.89 -14.80 -12.78
C VAL A 130 -10.87 -15.93 -13.09
N GLU A 131 -11.24 -16.71 -12.09
CA GLU A 131 -12.23 -17.81 -12.22
C GLU A 131 -13.59 -17.30 -12.73
N ALA A 132 -13.97 -16.07 -12.36
CA ALA A 132 -15.18 -15.40 -12.82
C ALA A 132 -15.05 -14.75 -14.22
N GLY A 133 -13.88 -14.83 -14.85
CA GLY A 133 -13.62 -14.23 -16.16
C GLY A 133 -13.57 -12.69 -16.16
N LEU A 134 -13.24 -12.06 -15.02
CA LEU A 134 -13.15 -10.62 -14.86
C LEU A 134 -11.74 -10.06 -15.15
N VAL A 135 -10.74 -10.93 -15.32
CA VAL A 135 -9.35 -10.60 -15.62
C VAL A 135 -9.00 -11.12 -17.00
N GLY A 136 -8.61 -10.26 -17.91
CA GLY A 136 -8.21 -10.62 -19.28
C GLY A 136 -6.74 -10.96 -19.39
N GLY A 137 -5.90 -10.33 -18.58
CA GLY A 137 -4.45 -10.54 -18.51
C GLY A 137 -3.64 -9.87 -19.61
N GLU A 138 -4.27 -9.46 -20.71
CA GLU A 138 -3.55 -8.96 -21.89
C GLU A 138 -2.98 -7.55 -21.69
N LYS A 139 -3.71 -6.68 -21.02
CA LYS A 139 -3.37 -5.26 -20.89
C LYS A 139 -3.43 -4.79 -19.43
N LEU A 140 -2.30 -4.32 -18.97
CA LEU A 140 -2.08 -3.96 -17.58
C LEU A 140 -1.84 -2.45 -17.44
N HIS A 141 -2.65 -1.78 -16.63
CA HIS A 141 -2.47 -0.38 -16.27
C HIS A 141 -1.74 -0.28 -14.93
N MET A 142 -0.69 0.54 -14.89
CA MET A 142 0.12 0.73 -13.69
C MET A 142 0.10 2.19 -13.26
N ASP A 143 -0.14 2.40 -11.98
CA ASP A 143 -0.14 3.72 -11.34
C ASP A 143 0.27 3.61 -9.88
N ALA A 144 0.72 4.73 -9.31
CA ALA A 144 1.09 4.79 -7.91
C ALA A 144 0.49 6.02 -7.22
N SER A 145 0.09 5.85 -5.99
CA SER A 145 -0.44 6.93 -5.17
C SER A 145 0.20 6.97 -3.79
N LEU A 146 0.44 8.20 -3.31
CA LEU A 146 0.95 8.41 -1.96
C LEU A 146 -0.16 8.19 -0.93
N VAL A 147 0.17 7.42 0.11
CA VAL A 147 -0.68 7.14 1.27
C VAL A 147 -0.03 7.75 2.50
N ASP A 148 -0.76 8.57 3.25
CA ASP A 148 -0.26 9.17 4.49
C ASP A 148 -0.02 8.06 5.54
N ALA A 149 1.16 8.04 6.14
CA ALA A 149 1.44 7.18 7.27
C ALA A 149 0.65 7.63 8.50
N ASN A 150 0.26 6.68 9.36
CA ASN A 150 -0.46 6.99 10.59
C ASN A 150 0.49 7.55 11.66
N THR A 151 1.08 8.69 11.38
CA THR A 151 2.08 9.34 12.23
C THR A 151 1.70 10.77 12.58
N SER A 152 2.08 11.21 13.78
CA SER A 152 2.00 12.62 14.15
C SER A 152 3.09 13.42 13.43
N LYS A 153 2.84 14.70 13.13
CA LYS A 153 3.88 15.62 12.65
C LYS A 153 5.02 15.78 13.67
N ASN A 154 4.72 15.62 14.96
CA ASN A 154 5.68 15.73 16.04
C ASN A 154 6.56 14.48 16.22
N SER A 155 6.25 13.38 15.53
CA SER A 155 7.04 12.16 15.55
C SER A 155 8.26 12.19 14.61
N VAL A 156 8.43 13.25 13.82
CA VAL A 156 9.54 13.39 12.88
C VAL A 156 10.75 14.04 13.57
N HIS A 157 11.82 13.27 13.70
CA HIS A 157 13.07 13.69 14.31
C HIS A 157 14.17 13.82 13.27
N LYS A 158 15.13 14.73 13.56
CA LYS A 158 16.34 14.90 12.75
C LYS A 158 17.49 14.13 13.38
N GLY A 159 18.29 13.47 12.55
CA GLY A 159 19.44 12.69 12.99
C GLY A 159 20.54 12.60 11.93
N SER A 160 21.67 11.98 12.28
CA SER A 160 22.70 11.67 11.29
C SER A 160 22.26 10.54 10.36
N PRO A 161 22.71 10.49 9.09
CA PRO A 161 22.35 9.40 8.17
C PRO A 161 22.65 8.00 8.70
N GLN A 162 23.75 7.84 9.44
CA GLN A 162 24.16 6.55 10.03
C GLN A 162 23.19 6.11 11.13
N MET A 163 22.77 7.04 11.98
CA MET A 163 21.80 6.80 13.05
C MET A 163 20.42 6.43 12.47
N ILE A 164 19.97 7.14 11.45
CA ILE A 164 18.69 6.85 10.78
C ILE A 164 18.72 5.48 10.11
N ALA A 165 19.81 5.13 9.44
CA ALA A 165 19.98 3.80 8.85
C ALA A 165 19.96 2.68 9.89
N ALA A 166 20.66 2.86 11.03
CA ALA A 166 20.65 1.91 12.13
C ALA A 166 19.26 1.74 12.76
N LEU A 167 18.51 2.83 12.90
CA LEU A 167 17.14 2.82 13.40
C LEU A 167 16.19 2.03 12.48
N LYS A 168 16.24 2.29 11.18
CA LYS A 168 15.44 1.57 10.20
C LYS A 168 15.77 0.08 10.18
N ALA A 169 17.05 -0.28 10.30
CA ALA A 169 17.48 -1.68 10.37
C ALA A 169 16.95 -2.40 11.62
N LEU A 170 17.00 -1.75 12.79
CA LEU A 170 16.45 -2.28 14.03
C LEU A 170 14.93 -2.46 13.95
N TYR A 171 14.23 -1.52 13.33
CA TYR A 171 12.79 -1.61 13.14
C TYR A 171 12.43 -2.77 12.22
N ALA A 172 13.11 -2.91 11.09
CA ALA A 172 12.90 -4.03 10.15
C ALA A 172 13.14 -5.40 10.84
N GLU A 173 14.17 -5.52 11.67
CA GLU A 173 14.44 -6.74 12.43
C GLU A 173 13.34 -7.04 13.48
N GLN A 174 12.75 -6.00 14.08
CA GLN A 174 11.65 -6.17 15.02
C GLN A 174 10.35 -6.60 14.32
N GLU A 175 10.06 -6.02 13.17
CA GLU A 175 8.91 -6.39 12.32
C GLU A 175 9.03 -7.86 11.87
N GLU A 176 10.18 -8.29 11.39
CA GLU A 176 10.43 -9.68 10.99
C GLU A 176 10.22 -10.65 12.16
N LYS A 177 10.70 -10.31 13.34
CA LYS A 177 10.48 -11.11 14.57
C LYS A 177 9.01 -11.17 14.99
N LEU A 178 8.24 -10.11 14.73
CA LEU A 178 6.80 -10.10 15.00
C LEU A 178 6.03 -10.98 14.01
N GLU A 179 6.40 -10.96 12.75
CA GLU A 179 5.81 -11.82 11.70
C GLU A 179 6.13 -13.30 11.90
N GLU A 180 7.33 -13.63 12.41
CA GLU A 180 7.74 -15.00 12.70
C GLU A 180 7.09 -15.60 13.95
N ARG A 181 6.47 -14.79 14.83
CA ARG A 181 5.80 -15.31 16.04
C ARG A 181 4.53 -16.07 15.62
N PRO A 182 4.54 -17.43 15.65
CA PRO A 182 3.30 -18.17 15.49
C PRO A 182 2.38 -17.76 16.64
N GLY A 183 1.11 -17.50 16.32
CA GLY A 183 0.10 -17.18 17.32
C GLY A 183 0.27 -18.13 18.52
N ARG A 184 0.29 -17.59 19.75
CA ARG A 184 0.56 -18.35 20.98
C ARG A 184 -0.26 -19.64 20.99
N ARG A 185 0.34 -20.74 20.56
CA ARG A 185 -0.22 -22.08 20.76
C ARG A 185 -0.21 -22.29 22.27
N GLY A 186 -1.36 -22.14 22.89
CA GLY A 186 -1.53 -22.52 24.28
C GLY A 186 -1.03 -23.94 24.47
N LYS A 187 0.00 -24.14 25.31
CA LYS A 187 0.47 -25.48 25.65
C LYS A 187 -0.75 -26.25 26.14
N ARG A 188 -1.12 -27.31 25.43
CA ARG A 188 -2.13 -28.28 25.88
C ARG A 188 -1.69 -28.77 27.26
N ARG A 189 -2.34 -28.31 28.33
CA ARG A 189 -2.24 -29.01 29.61
C ARG A 189 -2.88 -30.40 29.42
N PRO A 190 -2.19 -31.51 29.75
CA PRO A 190 -2.84 -32.81 29.72
C PRO A 190 -4.03 -32.75 30.70
N ARG A 191 -5.20 -33.14 30.22
CA ARG A 191 -6.36 -33.36 31.10
C ARG A 191 -5.95 -34.39 32.13
N ARG A 192 -5.87 -34.02 33.41
CA ARG A 192 -5.91 -34.98 34.50
C ARG A 192 -7.30 -35.59 34.46
N HIS A 193 -7.32 -36.88 34.26
CA HIS A 193 -8.46 -37.74 34.58
C HIS A 193 -8.53 -37.78 36.12
N ASP A 194 -9.38 -37.00 36.73
CA ASP A 194 -9.80 -37.23 38.12
C ASP A 194 -11.23 -37.74 38.06
N ASP A 195 -11.28 -39.04 38.26
CA ASP A 195 -12.46 -39.77 38.65
C ASP A 195 -12.69 -39.46 40.14
N ASN A 196 -13.79 -38.77 40.50
CA ASN A 196 -14.64 -39.09 41.64
C ASN A 196 -15.71 -38.01 41.82
N GLY A 197 -16.96 -38.46 41.83
CA GLY A 197 -18.12 -37.67 42.18
C GLY A 197 -18.23 -37.41 43.69
N GLN A 198 -18.86 -36.32 44.02
CA GLN A 198 -19.92 -36.22 45.05
C GLN A 198 -20.46 -34.80 45.16
N ASP A 199 -21.76 -34.76 45.37
CA ASP A 199 -22.67 -33.63 45.51
C ASP A 199 -22.30 -32.66 46.64
N GLY A 200 -22.69 -31.37 46.46
CA GLY A 200 -22.67 -30.37 47.54
C GLY A 200 -23.00 -28.96 47.04
N ASP A 201 -24.29 -28.61 47.05
CA ASP A 201 -24.82 -27.28 46.92
C ASP A 201 -24.31 -26.35 48.05
N GLU A 202 -23.66 -25.23 47.70
CA GLU A 202 -23.68 -24.02 48.50
C GLU A 202 -23.40 -22.78 47.67
N PRO A 203 -24.21 -21.71 47.79
CA PRO A 203 -24.02 -20.51 46.98
C PRO A 203 -22.99 -19.58 47.66
N THR A 204 -21.92 -19.24 46.99
CA THR A 204 -20.95 -18.23 47.38
C THR A 204 -21.21 -16.89 46.70
N PRO A 205 -21.03 -15.76 47.41
CA PRO A 205 -21.35 -14.43 46.92
C PRO A 205 -20.38 -13.90 45.85
N PRO A 206 -20.76 -12.87 45.09
CA PRO A 206 -19.94 -12.38 43.99
C PRO A 206 -18.72 -11.64 44.52
N ASP A 207 -17.56 -12.19 44.33
CA ASP A 207 -16.29 -11.52 44.59
C ASP A 207 -15.84 -10.77 43.33
N ALA A 208 -15.76 -9.46 43.49
CA ALA A 208 -15.29 -8.55 42.49
C ALA A 208 -13.75 -8.55 42.46
N SER A 209 -13.17 -9.34 41.58
CA SER A 209 -11.78 -9.13 41.15
C SER A 209 -11.63 -9.60 39.71
N SER A 210 -11.78 -8.64 38.80
CA SER A 210 -11.35 -8.81 37.40
C SER A 210 -9.88 -9.19 37.42
N PRO A 211 -9.46 -10.20 36.64
CA PRO A 211 -8.04 -10.44 36.44
C PRO A 211 -7.42 -9.24 35.73
N PRO A 212 -6.16 -8.88 36.07
CA PRO A 212 -5.51 -7.72 35.51
C PRO A 212 -5.47 -7.83 33.97
N ASP A 213 -5.83 -6.74 33.32
CA ASP A 213 -5.74 -6.54 31.89
C ASP A 213 -4.41 -7.11 31.37
N THR A 214 -4.54 -7.96 30.37
CA THR A 214 -3.40 -8.40 29.56
C THR A 214 -2.73 -7.14 29.03
N PRO A 215 -1.44 -6.92 29.26
CA PRO A 215 -0.80 -5.70 28.81
C PRO A 215 -0.97 -5.61 27.30
N SER A 216 -1.58 -4.52 26.87
CA SER A 216 -1.50 -4.00 25.51
C SER A 216 -0.06 -4.07 25.00
N PRO A 217 0.20 -4.14 23.70
CA PRO A 217 1.55 -4.18 23.16
C PRO A 217 2.30 -2.88 23.48
N GLN A 218 2.83 -2.79 24.69
CA GLN A 218 3.65 -1.67 25.18
C GLN A 218 5.16 -1.76 24.89
N PRO A 219 5.75 -2.83 24.27
CA PRO A 219 7.17 -2.79 23.99
C PRO A 219 7.57 -1.78 22.91
N MET A 220 6.63 -1.31 22.06
CA MET A 220 6.95 -0.34 20.99
C MET A 220 7.05 1.10 21.51
N ASP A 221 6.21 1.49 22.47
CA ASP A 221 6.24 2.87 23.00
C ASP A 221 7.48 3.12 23.85
N ASP A 222 7.92 2.16 24.64
CA ASP A 222 9.12 2.28 25.47
C ASP A 222 10.40 2.29 24.62
N ALA A 223 10.48 1.41 23.61
CA ALA A 223 11.60 1.39 22.67
C ALA A 223 11.65 2.67 21.82
N ALA A 224 10.50 3.17 21.38
CA ALA A 224 10.41 4.43 20.64
C ALA A 224 10.81 5.64 21.50
N GLN A 225 10.47 5.64 22.81
CA GLN A 225 10.86 6.69 23.74
C GLN A 225 12.34 6.65 24.06
N GLU A 226 12.91 5.46 24.28
CA GLU A 226 14.36 5.29 24.53
C GLU A 226 15.18 5.66 23.30
N LEU A 227 14.68 5.33 22.13
CA LEU A 227 15.24 5.71 20.84
C LEU A 227 15.20 7.23 20.62
N THR A 228 14.09 7.88 20.96
CA THR A 228 13.93 9.33 20.91
C THR A 228 14.94 10.02 21.83
N ARG A 229 15.13 9.53 23.05
CA ARG A 229 16.13 10.01 24.00
C ARG A 229 17.55 9.84 23.48
N THR A 230 17.85 8.72 22.84
CA THR A 230 19.16 8.42 22.24
C THR A 230 19.44 9.37 21.05
N ILE A 231 18.44 9.65 20.23
CA ILE A 231 18.53 10.61 19.11
C ILE A 231 18.79 12.02 19.63
N GLU A 232 18.09 12.46 20.67
CA GLU A 232 18.24 13.78 21.25
C GLU A 232 19.58 13.97 21.99
N ALA A 233 20.11 12.90 22.60
CA ALA A 233 21.36 12.91 23.35
C ALA A 233 22.63 12.82 22.48
N THR A 234 22.53 12.47 21.20
CA THR A 234 23.68 12.31 20.32
C THR A 234 24.03 13.64 19.64
N PRO A 235 25.26 14.16 19.82
CA PRO A 235 25.67 15.41 19.17
C PRO A 235 25.67 15.26 17.66
N THR A 236 25.06 16.22 16.97
CA THR A 236 25.04 16.29 15.51
C THR A 236 26.48 16.40 14.99
N PRO A 237 26.96 15.51 14.10
CA PRO A 237 28.30 15.61 13.55
C PRO A 237 28.46 16.92 12.79
N ALA A 238 29.61 17.56 12.93
CA ALA A 238 29.97 18.78 12.19
C ALA A 238 29.90 18.50 10.68
N GLU A 239 29.22 19.41 9.95
CA GLU A 239 29.06 19.32 8.50
C GLU A 239 30.40 19.30 7.79
N GLY A 240 30.75 18.18 7.16
CA GLY A 240 31.85 18.12 6.18
C GLY A 240 31.39 18.66 4.81
N PRO A 241 32.27 18.90 3.84
CA PRO A 241 31.99 19.56 2.55
C PRO A 241 31.22 18.67 1.55
N ALA A 242 30.53 17.64 1.98
CA ALA A 242 29.61 16.82 1.19
C ALA A 242 28.24 17.49 1.13
N GLY A 243 27.66 17.59 -0.06
CA GLY A 243 26.38 18.29 -0.30
C GLY A 243 25.29 17.94 0.71
N LYS A 244 24.34 18.86 0.89
CA LYS A 244 23.25 18.72 1.87
C LYS A 244 22.61 17.34 1.80
N PRO A 245 22.47 16.60 2.92
CA PRO A 245 21.85 15.30 2.94
C PRO A 245 20.40 15.39 2.43
N LYS A 246 19.91 14.36 1.78
CA LYS A 246 18.50 14.30 1.40
C LYS A 246 17.64 14.30 2.66
N VAL A 247 16.41 14.81 2.57
CA VAL A 247 15.50 14.91 3.72
C VAL A 247 15.33 13.56 4.43
N ASN A 248 15.20 12.46 3.67
CA ASN A 248 15.01 11.11 4.20
C ASN A 248 16.30 10.45 4.75
N ASP A 249 17.47 11.05 4.47
CA ASP A 249 18.74 10.67 5.10
C ASP A 249 18.96 11.41 6.44
N ALA A 250 18.23 12.51 6.65
CA ALA A 250 18.39 13.39 7.81
C ALA A 250 17.18 13.43 8.75
N CYS A 251 16.05 12.82 8.36
CA CYS A 251 14.82 12.84 9.14
C CYS A 251 14.15 11.45 9.12
N VAL A 252 13.56 11.07 10.25
CA VAL A 252 12.83 9.80 10.41
C VAL A 252 11.64 10.00 11.35
N SER A 253 10.56 9.26 11.16
CA SER A 253 9.48 9.20 12.14
C SER A 253 9.82 8.17 13.23
N SER A 254 9.65 8.54 14.51
CA SER A 254 9.85 7.61 15.62
C SER A 254 8.71 6.59 15.79
N THR A 255 7.52 6.90 15.26
CA THR A 255 6.36 5.99 15.31
C THR A 255 6.27 5.08 14.11
N ASP A 256 6.85 5.46 12.98
CA ASP A 256 6.84 4.71 11.72
C ASP A 256 8.13 5.01 10.93
N PRO A 257 9.24 4.36 11.29
CA PRO A 257 10.56 4.63 10.70
C PRO A 257 10.69 4.26 9.23
N ASP A 258 9.83 3.38 8.72
CA ASP A 258 9.83 2.96 7.32
C ASP A 258 9.17 3.97 6.40
N ALA A 259 8.27 4.81 6.94
CA ALA A 259 7.64 5.84 6.16
C ALA A 259 8.65 6.92 5.74
N ALA A 260 8.66 7.29 4.45
CA ALA A 260 9.52 8.34 3.94
C ALA A 260 8.78 9.69 3.85
N ILE A 261 9.51 10.77 4.10
CA ILE A 261 8.96 12.12 3.95
C ILE A 261 8.81 12.42 2.46
N ALA A 262 7.55 12.53 2.02
CA ALA A 262 7.19 12.80 0.64
C ALA A 262 6.08 13.86 0.53
N SER A 263 5.97 14.51 -0.64
CA SER A 263 4.92 15.48 -0.96
C SER A 263 4.25 15.11 -2.28
N HIS A 264 2.93 15.28 -2.37
CA HIS A 264 2.17 15.00 -3.61
C HIS A 264 2.60 15.88 -4.78
N ALA A 265 2.87 17.14 -4.51
CA ALA A 265 3.33 18.11 -5.51
C ALA A 265 4.03 19.26 -4.80
N PRO A 266 4.88 20.03 -5.51
CA PRO A 266 5.59 21.18 -4.94
C PRO A 266 4.68 22.21 -4.28
N ASN A 267 3.44 22.35 -4.74
CA ASN A 267 2.45 23.33 -4.28
C ASN A 267 1.30 22.73 -3.48
N CYS A 268 1.40 21.49 -3.02
CA CYS A 268 0.33 20.87 -2.25
C CYS A 268 0.23 21.48 -0.85
N LYS A 269 -0.98 21.91 -0.45
CA LYS A 269 -1.25 22.51 0.88
C LYS A 269 -0.90 21.59 2.05
N SER A 270 -0.87 20.27 1.84
CA SER A 270 -0.58 19.28 2.87
C SER A 270 0.90 19.20 3.28
N GLY A 271 1.81 19.79 2.50
CA GLY A 271 3.25 19.78 2.78
C GLY A 271 3.91 18.40 2.81
N PRO A 272 5.24 18.35 3.03
CA PRO A 272 5.95 17.08 3.20
C PRO A 272 5.57 16.44 4.54
N ARG A 273 5.30 15.13 4.52
CA ARG A 273 5.03 14.31 5.71
C ARG A 273 5.42 12.85 5.47
N PRO A 274 5.54 12.03 6.54
CA PRO A 274 5.77 10.59 6.39
C PRO A 274 4.65 9.93 5.57
N ARG A 275 5.05 9.20 4.52
CA ARG A 275 4.14 8.54 3.56
C ARG A 275 4.73 7.25 3.04
N TYR A 276 3.81 6.41 2.61
CA TYR A 276 4.07 5.27 1.73
C TYR A 276 3.61 5.58 0.31
N MET A 277 4.12 4.82 -0.63
CA MET A 277 3.62 4.79 -2.00
C MET A 277 3.00 3.43 -2.26
N SER A 278 1.74 3.42 -2.66
CA SER A 278 1.02 2.22 -3.08
C SER A 278 1.04 2.16 -4.60
N HIS A 279 1.80 1.21 -5.13
CA HIS A 279 1.87 0.90 -6.56
C HIS A 279 0.84 -0.17 -6.87
N ARG A 280 0.09 0.00 -7.94
CA ARG A 280 -0.98 -0.92 -8.32
C ARG A 280 -0.89 -1.27 -9.78
N ALA A 281 -1.16 -2.54 -10.07
CA ALA A 281 -1.40 -3.03 -11.41
C ALA A 281 -2.88 -3.40 -11.54
N VAL A 282 -3.52 -2.88 -12.57
CA VAL A 282 -4.97 -3.00 -12.81
C VAL A 282 -5.18 -3.60 -14.18
N ASP A 283 -5.88 -4.72 -14.24
CA ASP A 283 -6.31 -5.35 -15.49
C ASP A 283 -7.38 -4.51 -16.19
N ASP A 284 -7.28 -4.40 -17.52
CA ASP A 284 -8.10 -3.53 -18.36
C ASP A 284 -9.55 -4.03 -18.50
N GLN A 285 -9.79 -5.33 -18.42
CA GLN A 285 -11.08 -5.93 -18.78
C GLN A 285 -12.23 -5.47 -17.89
N ALA A 286 -12.04 -5.53 -16.56
CA ALA A 286 -13.06 -5.12 -15.59
C ALA A 286 -12.50 -4.19 -14.50
N GLY A 287 -11.27 -3.71 -14.63
CA GLY A 287 -10.63 -2.83 -13.65
C GLY A 287 -10.22 -3.53 -12.36
N VAL A 288 -9.91 -4.83 -12.43
CA VAL A 288 -9.48 -5.61 -11.28
C VAL A 288 -8.03 -5.25 -10.91
N ILE A 289 -7.78 -4.91 -9.65
CA ILE A 289 -6.44 -4.75 -9.13
C ILE A 289 -5.83 -6.14 -8.92
N THR A 290 -4.80 -6.48 -9.67
CA THR A 290 -4.17 -7.81 -9.68
C THR A 290 -2.84 -7.86 -8.94
N ALA A 291 -2.15 -6.72 -8.79
CA ALA A 291 -0.95 -6.60 -7.97
C ALA A 291 -0.94 -5.29 -7.18
N VAL A 292 -0.39 -5.34 -5.97
CA VAL A 292 -0.20 -4.18 -5.09
C VAL A 292 1.14 -4.28 -4.38
N ILE A 293 1.98 -3.26 -4.56
CA ILE A 293 3.27 -3.15 -3.86
C ILE A 293 3.28 -1.87 -3.05
N SER A 294 3.59 -1.98 -1.77
CA SER A 294 3.81 -0.82 -0.90
C SER A 294 5.29 -0.55 -0.71
N THR A 295 5.70 0.70 -0.88
CA THR A 295 7.08 1.14 -0.66
C THR A 295 7.12 2.42 0.17
N PRO A 296 8.27 2.79 0.76
CA PRO A 296 8.45 4.14 1.29
C PRO A 296 8.14 5.19 0.22
N GLY A 297 7.59 6.35 0.64
CA GLY A 297 7.03 7.36 -0.27
C GLY A 297 8.05 8.09 -1.17
N ASP A 298 9.34 7.83 -1.01
CA ASP A 298 10.42 8.40 -1.83
C ASP A 298 10.96 7.43 -2.91
N VAL A 299 10.42 6.24 -3.00
CA VAL A 299 10.78 5.27 -4.04
C VAL A 299 10.25 5.74 -5.39
N ASN A 300 11.07 5.62 -6.44
CA ASN A 300 10.67 6.00 -7.78
C ASN A 300 9.69 4.98 -8.36
N GLU A 301 8.50 5.43 -8.77
CA GLU A 301 7.45 4.61 -9.35
C GLU A 301 7.95 3.76 -10.53
N GLY A 302 8.72 4.38 -11.44
CA GLY A 302 9.24 3.72 -12.64
C GLY A 302 10.13 2.51 -12.36
N SER A 303 10.75 2.41 -11.18
CA SER A 303 11.58 1.26 -10.82
C SER A 303 10.79 -0.01 -10.48
N LEU A 304 9.47 0.09 -10.39
CA LEU A 304 8.58 -1.03 -9.97
C LEU A 304 7.84 -1.68 -11.14
N LEU A 305 8.05 -1.24 -12.39
CA LEU A 305 7.33 -1.75 -13.56
C LEU A 305 7.41 -3.28 -13.65
N THR A 306 8.61 -3.82 -13.74
CA THR A 306 8.84 -5.26 -13.91
C THR A 306 8.26 -6.05 -12.76
N ARG A 307 8.48 -5.58 -11.53
CA ARG A 307 7.97 -6.26 -10.35
C ARG A 307 6.43 -6.29 -10.31
N LEU A 308 5.75 -5.23 -10.75
CA LEU A 308 4.28 -5.20 -10.85
C LEU A 308 3.77 -6.18 -11.91
N ILE A 309 4.50 -6.33 -13.02
CA ILE A 309 4.20 -7.32 -14.05
C ILE A 309 4.36 -8.74 -13.48
N ASP A 310 5.51 -9.02 -12.87
CA ASP A 310 5.79 -10.32 -12.26
C ASP A 310 4.72 -10.71 -11.21
N GLU A 311 4.34 -9.77 -10.32
CA GLU A 311 3.30 -10.02 -9.32
C GLU A 311 1.92 -10.22 -9.96
N HIS A 312 1.58 -9.47 -11.02
CA HIS A 312 0.33 -9.71 -11.77
C HIS A 312 0.31 -11.14 -12.34
N GLU A 313 1.37 -11.55 -13.02
CA GLU A 313 1.48 -12.88 -13.62
C GLU A 313 1.43 -13.99 -12.56
N CYS A 314 2.11 -13.80 -11.43
CA CYS A 314 2.06 -14.74 -10.30
C CYS A 314 0.66 -14.86 -9.69
N ASN A 315 -0.05 -13.74 -9.51
CA ASN A 315 -1.35 -13.73 -8.83
C ASN A 315 -2.50 -14.18 -9.74
N SER A 316 -2.43 -13.84 -11.05
CA SER A 316 -3.48 -14.13 -12.03
C SER A 316 -3.22 -15.40 -12.84
N GLY A 317 -1.97 -15.81 -13.00
CA GLY A 317 -1.55 -16.86 -13.93
C GLY A 317 -1.61 -16.45 -15.40
N MET A 318 -1.76 -15.14 -15.69
CA MET A 318 -1.93 -14.61 -17.05
C MET A 318 -0.71 -13.79 -17.47
N ILE A 319 -0.32 -13.86 -18.74
CA ILE A 319 0.84 -13.17 -19.31
C ILE A 319 0.44 -11.81 -19.86
N VAL A 320 1.19 -10.76 -19.51
CA VAL A 320 0.98 -9.40 -19.97
C VAL A 320 1.51 -9.21 -21.39
N GLN A 321 0.68 -8.67 -22.28
CA GLN A 321 1.07 -8.30 -23.66
C GLN A 321 1.29 -6.79 -23.81
N THR A 322 0.57 -5.98 -23.04
CA THR A 322 0.62 -4.52 -23.12
C THR A 322 0.69 -3.90 -21.75
N ALA A 323 1.71 -3.07 -21.54
CA ALA A 323 1.92 -2.32 -20.29
C ALA A 323 1.60 -0.83 -20.49
N VAL A 324 0.63 -0.30 -19.75
CA VAL A 324 0.19 1.10 -19.80
C VAL A 324 0.57 1.80 -18.51
N ALA A 325 1.32 2.88 -18.58
CA ALA A 325 1.72 3.64 -17.39
C ALA A 325 1.95 5.13 -17.72
N ASP A 326 2.12 5.95 -16.69
CA ASP A 326 2.40 7.37 -16.85
C ASP A 326 3.85 7.64 -17.30
N THR A 327 4.18 8.92 -17.55
CA THR A 327 5.51 9.35 -17.99
C THR A 327 6.65 9.02 -17.03
N LYS A 328 6.37 8.77 -15.76
CA LYS A 328 7.41 8.41 -14.78
C LYS A 328 7.96 7.01 -14.99
N TYR A 329 7.17 6.14 -15.60
CA TYR A 329 7.58 4.81 -16.02
C TYR A 329 8.33 4.79 -17.35
N GLY A 330 8.27 5.86 -18.16
CA GLY A 330 8.90 5.97 -19.48
C GLY A 330 10.41 6.14 -19.40
N THR A 331 11.12 5.20 -18.78
CA THR A 331 12.58 5.16 -18.69
C THR A 331 13.16 4.20 -19.73
N ILE A 332 14.41 4.43 -20.12
CA ILE A 332 15.09 3.57 -21.09
C ILE A 332 15.15 2.12 -20.59
N GLU A 333 15.43 1.96 -19.29
CA GLU A 333 15.47 0.64 -18.65
C GLU A 333 14.14 -0.10 -18.80
N ASN A 334 13.01 0.58 -18.57
CA ASN A 334 11.69 -0.02 -18.69
C ASN A 334 11.31 -0.36 -20.12
N TYR A 335 11.70 0.46 -21.12
CA TYR A 335 11.49 0.13 -22.53
C TYR A 335 12.29 -1.10 -22.95
N LEU A 336 13.58 -1.20 -22.54
CA LEU A 336 14.40 -2.37 -22.81
C LEU A 336 13.88 -3.63 -22.14
N GLU A 337 13.33 -3.50 -20.92
CA GLU A 337 12.75 -4.63 -20.22
C GLU A 337 11.43 -5.10 -20.85
N CYS A 338 10.59 -4.18 -21.31
CA CYS A 338 9.40 -4.51 -22.09
C CYS A 338 9.77 -5.24 -23.39
N ASP A 339 10.79 -4.75 -24.11
CA ASP A 339 11.29 -5.38 -25.33
C ASP A 339 11.81 -6.81 -25.05
N ARG A 340 12.57 -7.00 -23.96
CA ARG A 340 13.05 -8.31 -23.52
C ARG A 340 11.92 -9.30 -23.21
N LEU A 341 10.81 -8.81 -22.64
CA LEU A 341 9.64 -9.60 -22.24
C LEU A 341 8.60 -9.73 -23.36
N ASP A 342 8.84 -9.16 -24.54
CA ASP A 342 7.88 -9.08 -25.67
C ASP A 342 6.56 -8.36 -25.28
N ILE A 343 6.68 -7.33 -24.43
CA ILE A 343 5.55 -6.52 -23.96
C ILE A 343 5.53 -5.20 -24.71
N THR A 344 4.37 -4.82 -25.26
CA THR A 344 4.17 -3.52 -25.92
C THR A 344 4.03 -2.40 -24.87
N PRO A 345 4.97 -1.44 -24.76
CA PRO A 345 4.88 -0.35 -23.79
C PRO A 345 4.01 0.80 -24.29
N HIS A 346 2.97 1.17 -23.56
CA HIS A 346 2.17 2.39 -23.75
C HIS A 346 2.49 3.39 -22.64
N MET A 347 3.70 3.92 -22.67
CA MET A 347 4.21 4.92 -21.73
C MET A 347 4.73 6.12 -22.53
N ALA A 348 4.54 7.34 -22.02
CA ALA A 348 5.15 8.50 -22.65
C ALA A 348 6.60 8.65 -22.18
N ASP A 349 7.52 8.92 -23.12
CA ASP A 349 8.93 9.21 -22.80
C ASP A 349 9.03 10.37 -21.79
N LEU A 350 9.87 10.20 -20.77
CA LEU A 350 10.21 11.24 -19.79
C LEU A 350 10.71 12.53 -20.46
N ASN A 351 11.37 12.43 -21.61
CA ASN A 351 11.92 13.56 -22.36
C ASN A 351 10.87 14.30 -23.18
N ARG A 352 9.68 13.75 -23.39
CA ARG A 352 8.60 14.39 -24.17
C ARG A 352 8.20 15.78 -23.67
N LYS A 353 8.38 16.07 -22.38
CA LYS A 353 8.21 17.41 -21.83
C LYS A 353 9.21 18.43 -22.39
N HIS A 354 10.34 17.96 -22.94
CA HIS A 354 11.35 18.81 -23.57
C HIS A 354 11.03 19.07 -25.04
N GLU A 355 10.28 18.21 -25.74
CA GLU A 355 9.80 18.47 -27.10
C GLU A 355 8.78 19.62 -27.17
N ALA A 356 7.97 19.81 -26.14
CA ALA A 356 7.12 20.98 -26.00
C ALA A 356 7.92 22.31 -25.80
N GLY A 357 9.24 22.24 -25.83
CA GLY A 357 10.20 23.32 -25.59
C GLY A 357 10.40 24.30 -26.74
N GLU A 358 9.70 24.19 -27.89
CA GLU A 358 9.59 25.29 -28.86
C GLU A 358 9.10 26.60 -28.23
N ARG A 359 8.49 26.51 -27.05
CA ARG A 359 8.07 27.67 -26.25
C ARG A 359 9.14 28.28 -25.37
N ARG A 360 10.34 27.69 -25.24
CA ARG A 360 11.46 28.20 -24.45
C ARG A 360 12.54 28.83 -25.32
N GLY A 361 12.22 29.92 -26.00
CA GLY A 361 13.21 30.87 -26.52
C GLY A 361 14.31 30.27 -27.38
N GLY A 362 13.99 29.56 -28.47
CA GLY A 362 14.97 29.23 -29.52
C GLY A 362 15.88 28.04 -29.29
N ILE A 363 15.53 27.11 -28.41
CA ILE A 363 16.26 25.86 -28.21
C ILE A 363 15.70 24.81 -29.17
N PHE A 364 16.55 24.19 -29.97
CA PHE A 364 16.14 23.09 -30.85
C PHE A 364 15.72 21.86 -30.04
N PRO A 365 14.60 21.19 -30.38
CA PRO A 365 14.21 19.93 -29.77
C PRO A 365 15.21 18.84 -30.11
N GLU A 366 15.33 17.85 -29.22
CA GLU A 366 16.29 16.74 -29.30
C GLU A 366 16.12 15.94 -30.61
N SER A 367 14.88 15.70 -31.02
CA SER A 367 14.51 14.99 -32.26
C SER A 367 15.08 15.60 -33.54
N ARG A 368 15.52 16.87 -33.52
CA ARG A 368 16.13 17.55 -34.67
C ARG A 368 17.64 17.37 -34.77
N PHE A 369 18.28 16.72 -33.80
CA PHE A 369 19.71 16.41 -33.84
C PHE A 369 19.93 15.05 -34.50
N VAL A 370 20.82 15.00 -35.47
CA VAL A 370 21.13 13.77 -36.19
C VAL A 370 22.41 13.16 -35.65
N TYR A 371 22.32 11.91 -35.17
CA TYR A 371 23.45 11.18 -34.67
C TYR A 371 24.20 10.48 -35.82
N ASP A 372 25.51 10.63 -35.83
CA ASP A 372 26.43 9.92 -36.75
C ASP A 372 27.16 8.84 -35.95
N LEU A 373 26.82 7.59 -36.23
CA LEU A 373 27.40 6.42 -35.57
C LEU A 373 28.88 6.25 -35.86
N LEU A 374 29.34 6.59 -37.10
CA LEU A 374 30.72 6.39 -37.53
C LEU A 374 31.69 7.33 -36.81
N THR A 375 31.26 8.57 -36.58
CA THR A 375 32.08 9.59 -35.94
C THR A 375 31.75 9.78 -34.47
N ASN A 376 30.72 9.09 -33.95
CA ASN A 376 30.19 9.28 -32.61
C ASN A 376 29.93 10.76 -32.29
N THR A 377 29.21 11.47 -33.20
CA THR A 377 28.90 12.89 -33.06
C THR A 377 27.44 13.15 -33.36
N TYR A 378 26.93 14.27 -32.85
CA TYR A 378 25.62 14.79 -33.24
C TYR A 378 25.76 16.01 -34.14
N ARG A 379 24.93 16.13 -35.17
CA ARG A 379 24.77 17.32 -35.96
C ARG A 379 23.53 18.08 -35.54
N CYS A 380 23.69 19.34 -35.13
CA CYS A 380 22.56 20.18 -34.74
C CYS A 380 21.82 20.73 -35.98
N PRO A 381 20.54 21.20 -35.86
CA PRO A 381 19.79 21.80 -36.98
C PRO A 381 20.43 23.02 -37.62
N ALA A 382 21.33 23.69 -36.92
CA ALA A 382 22.15 24.79 -37.45
C ALA A 382 23.45 24.31 -38.13
N GLY A 383 23.60 22.99 -38.39
CA GLY A 383 24.76 22.42 -39.12
C GLY A 383 26.02 22.23 -38.29
N GLN A 384 25.99 22.52 -36.99
CA GLN A 384 27.16 22.38 -36.13
C GLN A 384 27.33 20.97 -35.59
N THR A 385 28.57 20.50 -35.47
CA THR A 385 28.91 19.16 -34.94
C THR A 385 29.15 19.27 -33.43
N LEU A 386 28.50 18.34 -32.69
CA LEU A 386 28.71 18.16 -31.25
C LEU A 386 29.48 16.87 -31.01
N SER A 387 30.60 16.99 -30.29
CA SER A 387 31.45 15.83 -29.95
C SER A 387 31.18 15.36 -28.51
N PRO A 388 31.43 14.07 -28.21
CA PRO A 388 31.28 13.57 -26.83
C PRO A 388 32.25 14.30 -25.90
N ALA A 389 31.71 14.82 -24.77
CA ALA A 389 32.48 15.62 -23.85
C ALA A 389 32.61 14.96 -22.46
N ARG A 390 31.56 14.40 -21.92
CA ARG A 390 31.58 13.77 -20.60
C ARG A 390 30.59 12.63 -20.51
N TYR A 391 31.06 11.49 -19.99
CA TYR A 391 30.19 10.34 -19.64
C TYR A 391 29.77 10.41 -18.17
N HIS A 392 28.47 10.22 -17.91
CA HIS A 392 27.87 10.18 -16.58
C HIS A 392 27.51 8.74 -16.20
N THR A 393 28.31 8.11 -15.37
CA THR A 393 28.14 6.71 -14.96
C THR A 393 26.79 6.42 -14.29
N LYS A 394 26.31 7.34 -13.42
CA LYS A 394 25.01 7.18 -12.73
C LYS A 394 23.80 7.25 -13.65
N ARG A 395 23.90 7.97 -14.78
CA ARG A 395 22.82 8.17 -15.75
C ARG A 395 23.03 7.37 -17.02
N ARG A 396 24.17 6.68 -17.15
CA ARG A 396 24.60 5.97 -18.36
C ARG A 396 24.45 6.83 -19.61
N SER A 397 24.73 8.15 -19.50
CA SER A 397 24.52 9.11 -20.56
C SER A 397 25.80 9.87 -20.88
N THR A 398 25.96 10.26 -22.14
CA THR A 398 27.09 11.07 -22.62
C THR A 398 26.61 12.49 -22.96
N ASP A 399 27.29 13.50 -22.42
CA ASP A 399 27.09 14.88 -22.85
C ASP A 399 27.85 15.12 -24.16
N TYR A 400 27.17 15.65 -25.18
CA TYR A 400 27.78 16.12 -26.43
C TYR A 400 27.79 17.63 -26.46
N THR A 401 28.90 18.23 -26.85
CA THR A 401 29.06 19.69 -26.85
C THR A 401 29.70 20.18 -28.13
N ALA A 402 29.28 21.34 -28.61
CA ALA A 402 29.98 22.03 -29.71
C ALA A 402 31.27 22.68 -29.20
N ALA A 403 32.23 22.92 -30.06
CA ALA A 403 33.45 23.66 -29.74
C ALA A 403 33.11 25.06 -29.19
N ARG A 404 33.98 25.55 -28.31
CA ARG A 404 33.75 26.86 -27.64
C ARG A 404 33.65 28.00 -28.67
N GLY A 405 32.56 28.77 -28.55
CA GLY A 405 32.29 29.93 -29.43
C GLY A 405 31.49 29.64 -30.71
N VAL A 406 31.35 28.38 -31.11
CA VAL A 406 30.63 28.00 -32.33
C VAL A 406 29.16 28.33 -32.28
N CYS A 407 28.53 28.28 -31.10
CA CYS A 407 27.13 28.62 -30.88
C CYS A 407 26.88 30.10 -30.51
N ALA A 408 27.90 30.95 -30.47
CA ALA A 408 27.76 32.34 -30.05
C ALA A 408 26.97 33.24 -31.01
N GLY A 409 26.80 32.81 -32.28
CA GLY A 409 26.02 33.51 -33.31
C GLY A 409 24.74 32.82 -33.73
N VAL A 410 24.38 31.70 -33.07
CA VAL A 410 23.22 30.89 -33.45
C VAL A 410 22.15 31.02 -32.36
N ALA A 411 20.88 31.13 -32.73
CA ALA A 411 19.73 31.29 -31.85
C ALA A 411 19.54 30.14 -30.82
N CYS A 412 20.41 29.16 -30.78
CA CYS A 412 20.37 28.00 -29.89
C CYS A 412 21.12 28.19 -28.54
N GLY A 413 21.34 29.43 -28.11
CA GLY A 413 21.81 29.78 -26.75
C GLY A 413 22.59 28.73 -25.98
N GLY A 414 23.86 28.49 -26.33
CA GLY A 414 24.97 27.89 -25.53
C GLY A 414 24.71 26.80 -24.51
N ARG A 415 23.70 25.94 -24.65
CA ARG A 415 23.41 24.86 -23.69
C ARG A 415 23.90 23.49 -24.16
N ARG A 416 24.38 22.71 -23.21
CA ARG A 416 24.84 21.34 -23.42
C ARG A 416 23.67 20.44 -23.81
N PHE A 417 23.86 19.66 -24.86
CA PHE A 417 22.96 18.58 -25.25
C PHE A 417 23.31 17.32 -24.47
N ARG A 418 22.32 16.62 -23.94
CA ARG A 418 22.48 15.35 -23.22
C ARG A 418 21.67 14.28 -23.91
N THR A 419 22.31 13.16 -24.19
CA THR A 419 21.65 11.92 -24.58
C THR A 419 21.61 10.99 -23.37
N GLY A 420 20.44 10.44 -23.08
CA GLY A 420 20.25 9.38 -22.11
C GLY A 420 20.58 8.03 -22.70
#